data_ab3711f94c90feccb5bb76da77769dce
#
_entry.id   ab3711f94c90feccb5bb76da77769dce
#
_cell.length_a   1.000
_cell.length_b   1.000
_cell.length_c   1.000
_cell.angle_alpha   90.00
_cell.angle_beta   90.00
_cell.angle_gamma   90.00
#
_symmetry.space_group_name_H-M   'P 1'
#
loop_
_entity.id
_entity.type
_entity.pdbx_description
1 polymer ?
#
loop_
_entity_poly.entity_id
_entity_poly.type
_entity_poly.pdbx_seq_one_letter_code
_entity_poly.pdbx_strand_id
1 'polypeptide(L)'
;MADTPTFGRYAEIPYDQMTPEQQDAYRSLIETRGRLPGPNKIYVHNPKLAKVMGPLGAHFRTGYSLSEREREIAVNIILAKWGSAYPTNAHERAGKAAGLPVDKVEAILAGLPTSFTDTREQIIYEMATCLANARWVPKGIFDRAVAALGHVGITDVITLMGFYTSVAMTLAFYDVPADAPGMAR
;
A
#
# COMPACT_ATOMS: atom_id res chain seq x y z
N MET A 1 16.38 28.43 7.26
CA MET A 1 15.09 28.78 6.62
C MET A 1 14.19 27.58 6.81
N ALA A 2 12.93 27.76 7.22
CA ALA A 2 12.00 26.63 7.23
C ALA A 2 11.80 26.23 5.77
N ASP A 3 12.11 24.97 5.45
CA ASP A 3 11.98 24.46 4.09
C ASP A 3 10.50 24.53 3.67
N THR A 4 10.24 25.08 2.48
CA THR A 4 8.87 25.15 1.96
C THR A 4 8.37 23.73 1.70
N PRO A 5 7.23 23.31 2.29
CA PRO A 5 6.67 22.00 2.04
C PRO A 5 6.41 21.76 0.55
N THR A 6 6.80 20.58 0.05
CA THR A 6 6.65 20.19 -1.36
C THR A 6 5.83 18.91 -1.53
N PHE A 7 5.59 18.18 -0.41
CA PHE A 7 4.86 16.92 -0.40
C PHE A 7 4.04 16.81 0.90
N GLY A 8 2.86 17.40 0.92
CA GLY A 8 2.12 17.64 2.15
C GLY A 8 2.90 18.58 3.07
N ARG A 9 3.06 18.20 4.35
CA ARG A 9 3.88 18.94 5.32
C ARG A 9 5.38 18.65 5.20
N TYR A 10 5.77 17.74 4.32
CA TYR A 10 7.16 17.35 4.09
C TYR A 10 7.81 18.26 3.04
N ALA A 11 9.02 18.74 3.34
CA ALA A 11 9.90 19.39 2.38
C ALA A 11 10.91 18.36 1.85
N GLU A 12 10.89 18.11 0.53
CA GLU A 12 11.82 17.17 -0.10
C GLU A 12 13.24 17.69 -0.02
N ILE A 13 14.19 16.81 0.32
CA ILE A 13 15.62 17.15 0.31
C ILE A 13 16.11 17.14 -1.12
N PRO A 14 16.66 18.25 -1.65
CA PRO A 14 17.36 18.24 -2.93
C PRO A 14 18.49 17.21 -2.94
N TYR A 15 18.68 16.48 -4.06
CA TYR A 15 19.62 15.38 -4.11
C TYR A 15 21.06 15.79 -3.77
N ASP A 16 21.48 16.99 -4.17
CA ASP A 16 22.79 17.59 -3.88
C ASP A 16 22.99 18.01 -2.40
N GLN A 17 21.90 18.11 -1.64
CA GLN A 17 21.91 18.38 -0.21
C GLN A 17 21.77 17.11 0.66
N MET A 18 21.57 15.95 0.03
CA MET A 18 21.50 14.66 0.74
C MET A 18 22.88 14.24 1.23
N THR A 19 22.93 13.55 2.38
CA THR A 19 24.16 12.88 2.81
C THR A 19 24.52 11.75 1.82
N PRO A 20 25.78 11.29 1.79
CA PRO A 20 26.18 10.16 0.91
C PRO A 20 25.31 8.92 1.09
N GLU A 21 24.91 8.61 2.33
CA GLU A 21 24.05 7.46 2.65
C GLU A 21 22.60 7.66 2.13
N GLN A 22 22.10 8.91 2.18
CA GLN A 22 20.77 9.26 1.64
C GLN A 22 20.80 9.19 0.11
N GLN A 23 21.87 9.68 -0.54
CA GLN A 23 22.04 9.59 -1.98
C GLN A 23 22.11 8.13 -2.45
N ASP A 24 22.80 7.28 -1.70
CA ASP A 24 22.89 5.85 -1.99
C ASP A 24 21.53 5.16 -1.86
N ALA A 25 20.78 5.45 -0.80
CA ALA A 25 19.40 4.96 -0.64
C ALA A 25 18.47 5.49 -1.73
N TYR A 26 18.58 6.75 -2.10
CA TYR A 26 17.83 7.35 -3.20
C TYR A 26 18.07 6.59 -4.52
N ARG A 27 19.35 6.34 -4.88
CA ARG A 27 19.70 5.56 -6.08
C ARG A 27 19.10 4.16 -6.03
N SER A 28 19.24 3.46 -4.91
CA SER A 28 18.66 2.12 -4.72
C SER A 28 17.13 2.10 -4.90
N LEU A 29 16.42 3.14 -4.42
CA LEU A 29 14.99 3.27 -4.63
C LEU A 29 14.63 3.53 -6.09
N ILE A 30 15.41 4.34 -6.82
CA ILE A 30 15.22 4.55 -8.26
C ILE A 30 15.47 3.27 -9.05
N GLU A 31 16.53 2.53 -8.75
CA GLU A 31 16.86 1.25 -9.41
C GLU A 31 15.74 0.21 -9.23
N THR A 32 15.18 0.10 -8.02
CA THR A 32 14.13 -0.88 -7.72
C THR A 32 12.74 -0.46 -8.19
N ARG A 33 12.49 0.84 -8.36
CA ARG A 33 11.14 1.39 -8.60
C ARG A 33 11.01 2.16 -9.91
N GLY A 34 12.12 2.41 -10.61
CA GLY A 34 12.17 3.27 -11.80
C GLY A 34 11.94 4.76 -11.53
N ARG A 35 11.51 5.11 -10.32
CA ARG A 35 11.20 6.48 -9.86
C ARG A 35 11.13 6.51 -8.35
N LEU A 36 11.02 7.70 -7.75
CA LEU A 36 10.85 7.88 -6.30
C LEU A 36 9.39 8.24 -5.96
N PRO A 37 8.46 7.26 -5.88
CA PRO A 37 7.05 7.54 -5.65
C PRO A 37 6.72 7.64 -4.15
N GLY A 38 5.74 8.49 -3.85
CA GLY A 38 5.04 8.51 -2.58
C GLY A 38 5.94 8.48 -1.34
N PRO A 39 5.77 7.49 -0.45
CA PRO A 39 6.48 7.44 0.82
C PRO A 39 8.00 7.28 0.69
N ASN A 40 8.50 6.83 -0.46
CA ASN A 40 9.94 6.69 -0.68
C ASN A 40 10.67 8.04 -0.64
N LYS A 41 9.98 9.14 -0.97
CA LYS A 41 10.51 10.51 -0.79
C LYS A 41 10.85 10.81 0.67
N ILE A 42 10.09 10.21 1.60
CA ILE A 42 10.27 10.38 3.04
C ILE A 42 11.26 9.37 3.60
N TYR A 43 11.23 8.14 3.10
CA TYR A 43 12.09 7.04 3.61
C TYR A 43 13.59 7.31 3.42
N VAL A 44 14.00 8.21 2.52
CA VAL A 44 15.41 8.62 2.35
C VAL A 44 16.01 9.21 3.64
N HIS A 45 15.20 9.71 4.57
CA HIS A 45 15.66 10.16 5.89
C HIS A 45 16.21 9.01 6.76
N ASN A 46 15.80 7.78 6.48
CA ASN A 46 16.33 6.59 7.11
C ASN A 46 16.90 5.66 6.02
N PRO A 47 18.15 5.87 5.59
CA PRO A 47 18.73 5.15 4.46
C PRO A 47 18.71 3.62 4.62
N LYS A 48 18.90 3.12 5.84
CA LYS A 48 18.83 1.68 6.15
C LYS A 48 17.43 1.13 5.92
N LEU A 49 16.39 1.85 6.37
CA LEU A 49 14.99 1.49 6.15
C LEU A 49 14.62 1.57 4.67
N ALA A 50 15.04 2.63 3.98
CA ALA A 50 14.75 2.82 2.55
C ALA A 50 15.23 1.63 1.71
N LYS A 51 16.43 1.10 2.00
CA LYS A 51 17.00 -0.09 1.35
C LYS A 51 16.22 -1.38 1.58
N VAL A 52 15.38 -1.45 2.61
CA VAL A 52 14.48 -2.58 2.87
C VAL A 52 13.11 -2.34 2.24
N MET A 53 12.56 -1.14 2.41
CA MET A 53 11.21 -0.80 1.94
C MET A 53 11.09 -0.76 0.41
N GLY A 54 12.15 -0.37 -0.29
CA GLY A 54 12.19 -0.37 -1.76
C GLY A 54 12.00 -1.77 -2.35
N PRO A 55 12.87 -2.75 -2.04
CA PRO A 55 12.74 -4.14 -2.48
C PRO A 55 11.43 -4.79 -2.01
N LEU A 56 10.99 -4.55 -0.76
CA LEU A 56 9.73 -5.08 -0.26
C LEU A 56 8.54 -4.55 -1.08
N GLY A 57 8.51 -3.26 -1.38
CA GLY A 57 7.48 -2.68 -2.23
C GLY A 57 7.55 -3.14 -3.69
N ALA A 58 8.72 -3.55 -4.19
CA ALA A 58 8.87 -4.18 -5.50
C ALA A 58 8.34 -5.63 -5.47
N HIS A 59 8.63 -6.38 -4.42
CA HIS A 59 8.11 -7.75 -4.21
C HIS A 59 6.59 -7.82 -4.39
N PHE A 60 5.84 -6.89 -3.79
CA PHE A 60 4.37 -6.82 -3.93
C PHE A 60 3.86 -6.40 -5.32
N ARG A 61 4.71 -6.34 -6.33
CA ARG A 61 4.33 -6.10 -7.73
C ARG A 61 4.59 -7.30 -8.63
N THR A 62 5.66 -8.04 -8.38
CA THR A 62 6.14 -9.06 -9.32
C THR A 62 6.53 -10.38 -8.67
N GLY A 63 6.69 -10.43 -7.34
CA GLY A 63 7.26 -11.58 -6.64
C GLY A 63 6.32 -12.32 -5.67
N TYR A 64 5.02 -12.09 -5.73
CA TYR A 64 4.04 -12.62 -4.78
C TYR A 64 2.93 -13.42 -5.47
N SER A 65 2.09 -14.10 -4.69
CA SER A 65 1.11 -15.08 -5.19
C SER A 65 -0.26 -14.50 -5.54
N LEU A 66 -0.48 -13.19 -5.36
CA LEU A 66 -1.77 -12.54 -5.58
C LEU A 66 -1.88 -11.94 -6.99
N SER A 67 -3.06 -11.98 -7.56
CA SER A 67 -3.39 -11.20 -8.77
C SER A 67 -3.47 -9.69 -8.43
N GLU A 68 -3.46 -8.84 -9.45
CA GLU A 68 -3.62 -7.39 -9.25
C GLU A 68 -4.95 -7.04 -8.58
N ARG A 69 -6.03 -7.73 -8.94
CA ARG A 69 -7.35 -7.55 -8.32
C ARG A 69 -7.33 -7.92 -6.84
N GLU A 70 -6.78 -9.09 -6.50
CA GLU A 70 -6.64 -9.60 -5.13
C GLU A 70 -5.79 -8.63 -4.28
N ARG A 71 -4.69 -8.13 -4.83
CA ARG A 71 -3.84 -7.11 -4.19
C ARG A 71 -4.66 -5.86 -3.86
N GLU A 72 -5.36 -5.32 -4.85
CA GLU A 72 -6.09 -4.05 -4.67
C GLU A 72 -7.27 -4.18 -3.70
N ILE A 73 -7.89 -5.35 -3.57
CA ILE A 73 -8.90 -5.59 -2.51
C ILE A 73 -8.26 -5.40 -1.13
N ALA A 74 -7.16 -6.10 -0.85
CA ALA A 74 -6.51 -6.02 0.46
C ALA A 74 -5.95 -4.62 0.76
N VAL A 75 -5.34 -3.96 -0.24
CA VAL A 75 -4.78 -2.62 -0.10
C VAL A 75 -5.88 -1.58 0.17
N ASN A 76 -6.95 -1.56 -0.61
CA ASN A 76 -8.03 -0.60 -0.41
C ASN A 76 -8.73 -0.75 0.95
N ILE A 77 -8.85 -1.97 1.49
CA ILE A 77 -9.38 -2.20 2.85
C ILE A 77 -8.49 -1.51 3.91
N ILE A 78 -7.16 -1.65 3.81
CA ILE A 78 -6.23 -0.99 4.74
C ILE A 78 -6.26 0.53 4.58
N LEU A 79 -6.29 1.02 3.35
CA LEU A 79 -6.31 2.46 3.07
C LEU A 79 -7.60 3.11 3.55
N ALA A 80 -8.75 2.45 3.38
CA ALA A 80 -10.02 2.87 3.95
C ALA A 80 -9.95 2.99 5.49
N LYS A 81 -9.27 2.04 6.13
CA LYS A 81 -9.09 2.04 7.60
C LYS A 81 -8.28 3.23 8.10
N TRP A 82 -7.22 3.61 7.37
CA TRP A 82 -6.28 4.67 7.80
C TRP A 82 -6.60 6.04 7.23
N GLY A 83 -7.50 6.15 6.26
CA GLY A 83 -7.97 7.42 5.69
C GLY A 83 -6.87 8.29 5.06
N SER A 84 -5.78 7.70 4.58
CA SER A 84 -4.66 8.44 3.98
C SER A 84 -4.98 8.80 2.52
N ALA A 85 -5.17 10.07 2.23
CA ALA A 85 -5.71 10.57 0.95
C ALA A 85 -4.85 10.18 -0.27
N TYR A 86 -3.54 10.38 -0.20
CA TYR A 86 -2.64 10.11 -1.31
C TYR A 86 -2.64 8.64 -1.79
N PRO A 87 -2.39 7.64 -0.92
CA PRO A 87 -2.38 6.26 -1.37
C PRO A 87 -3.79 5.75 -1.69
N THR A 88 -4.85 6.25 -1.04
CA THR A 88 -6.23 5.89 -1.34
C THR A 88 -6.58 6.26 -2.78
N ASN A 89 -6.32 7.51 -3.21
CA ASN A 89 -6.56 7.95 -4.59
C ASN A 89 -5.77 7.09 -5.61
N ALA A 90 -4.53 6.72 -5.30
CA ALA A 90 -3.72 5.89 -6.18
C ALA A 90 -4.27 4.47 -6.32
N HIS A 91 -4.67 3.84 -5.21
CA HIS A 91 -5.12 2.44 -5.19
C HIS A 91 -6.60 2.27 -5.57
N GLU A 92 -7.43 3.28 -5.37
CA GLU A 92 -8.76 3.34 -5.99
C GLU A 92 -8.66 3.22 -7.50
N ARG A 93 -7.79 4.04 -8.12
CA ARG A 93 -7.57 3.98 -9.58
C ARG A 93 -6.96 2.64 -10.01
N ALA A 94 -6.00 2.12 -9.25
CA ALA A 94 -5.36 0.85 -9.55
C ALA A 94 -6.35 -0.31 -9.48
N GLY A 95 -7.23 -0.34 -8.49
CA GLY A 95 -8.29 -1.35 -8.37
C GLY A 95 -9.26 -1.33 -9.54
N LYS A 96 -9.73 -0.11 -9.93
CA LYS A 96 -10.58 0.07 -11.12
C LYS A 96 -9.85 -0.35 -12.41
N ALA A 97 -8.58 -0.01 -12.56
CA ALA A 97 -7.75 -0.39 -13.72
C ALA A 97 -7.47 -1.90 -13.77
N ALA A 98 -7.36 -2.59 -12.63
CA ALA A 98 -7.25 -4.04 -12.53
C ALA A 98 -8.57 -4.77 -12.86
N GLY A 99 -9.66 -4.03 -13.12
CA GLY A 99 -10.97 -4.58 -13.48
C GLY A 99 -11.86 -4.94 -12.28
N LEU A 100 -11.58 -4.42 -11.09
CA LEU A 100 -12.55 -4.50 -10.00
C LEU A 100 -13.78 -3.64 -10.33
N PRO A 101 -15.01 -4.11 -10.06
CA PRO A 101 -16.22 -3.31 -10.24
C PRO A 101 -16.16 -2.01 -9.41
N VAL A 102 -16.52 -0.90 -10.03
CA VAL A 102 -16.43 0.44 -9.44
C VAL A 102 -17.20 0.52 -8.12
N ASP A 103 -18.43 0.01 -8.10
CA ASP A 103 -19.31 -0.02 -6.93
C ASP A 103 -18.68 -0.78 -5.75
N LYS A 104 -17.91 -1.85 -6.03
CA LYS A 104 -17.24 -2.64 -4.98
C LYS A 104 -16.00 -1.93 -4.41
N VAL A 105 -15.23 -1.27 -5.27
CA VAL A 105 -14.09 -0.44 -4.80
C VAL A 105 -14.61 0.70 -3.92
N GLU A 106 -15.67 1.38 -4.36
CA GLU A 106 -16.28 2.46 -3.61
C GLU A 106 -16.90 1.98 -2.28
N ALA A 107 -17.54 0.81 -2.26
CA ALA A 107 -18.05 0.20 -1.04
C ALA A 107 -16.92 -0.09 -0.04
N ILE A 108 -15.80 -0.68 -0.49
CA ILE A 108 -14.63 -0.93 0.36
C ILE A 108 -14.11 0.38 0.96
N LEU A 109 -13.94 1.41 0.14
CA LEU A 109 -13.39 2.70 0.58
C LEU A 109 -14.33 3.44 1.54
N ALA A 110 -15.64 3.27 1.36
CA ALA A 110 -16.66 3.80 2.27
C ALA A 110 -16.83 2.98 3.55
N GLY A 111 -16.14 1.83 3.68
CA GLY A 111 -16.32 0.90 4.81
C GLY A 111 -17.67 0.17 4.80
N LEU A 112 -18.32 0.11 3.64
CA LEU A 112 -19.58 -0.58 3.46
C LEU A 112 -19.39 -2.07 3.13
N PRO A 113 -20.31 -2.95 3.51
CA PRO A 113 -20.26 -4.35 3.11
C PRO A 113 -20.32 -4.52 1.59
N THR A 114 -19.49 -5.44 1.07
CA THR A 114 -19.55 -5.87 -0.33
C THR A 114 -19.24 -7.36 -0.43
N SER A 115 -19.29 -7.92 -1.64
CA SER A 115 -18.98 -9.32 -1.90
C SER A 115 -18.40 -9.52 -3.29
N PHE A 116 -17.68 -10.62 -3.49
CA PHE A 116 -17.07 -11.01 -4.75
C PHE A 116 -17.56 -12.41 -5.16
N THR A 117 -17.72 -12.62 -6.46
CA THR A 117 -18.11 -13.93 -7.01
C THR A 117 -16.93 -14.90 -7.09
N ASP A 118 -15.72 -14.37 -7.29
CA ASP A 118 -14.49 -15.17 -7.24
C ASP A 118 -14.19 -15.56 -5.79
N THR A 119 -13.91 -16.86 -5.57
CA THR A 119 -13.71 -17.43 -4.24
C THR A 119 -12.47 -16.87 -3.55
N ARG A 120 -11.38 -16.61 -4.30
CA ARG A 120 -10.14 -16.07 -3.74
C ARG A 120 -10.31 -14.60 -3.38
N GLU A 121 -10.94 -13.81 -4.25
CA GLU A 121 -11.26 -12.40 -3.97
C GLU A 121 -12.17 -12.27 -2.74
N GLN A 122 -13.20 -13.12 -2.64
CA GLN A 122 -14.11 -13.12 -1.50
C GLN A 122 -13.40 -13.43 -0.20
N ILE A 123 -12.56 -14.46 -0.16
CA ILE A 123 -11.88 -14.83 1.09
C ILE A 123 -10.81 -13.81 1.49
N ILE A 124 -10.13 -13.17 0.53
CA ILE A 124 -9.22 -12.07 0.78
C ILE A 124 -9.97 -10.89 1.40
N TYR A 125 -11.12 -10.53 0.82
CA TYR A 125 -11.98 -9.47 1.37
C TYR A 125 -12.39 -9.75 2.82
N GLU A 126 -12.86 -10.96 3.12
CA GLU A 126 -13.32 -11.32 4.46
C GLU A 126 -12.18 -11.33 5.48
N MET A 127 -11.04 -11.99 5.17
CA MET A 127 -9.91 -12.05 6.10
C MET A 127 -9.26 -10.68 6.31
N ALA A 128 -9.08 -9.91 5.24
CA ALA A 128 -8.50 -8.58 5.31
C ALA A 128 -9.39 -7.63 6.13
N THR A 129 -10.72 -7.71 5.95
CA THR A 129 -11.68 -6.93 6.73
C THR A 129 -11.62 -7.27 8.22
N CYS A 130 -11.54 -8.58 8.57
CA CYS A 130 -11.36 -9.00 9.95
C CYS A 130 -10.07 -8.42 10.55
N LEU A 131 -8.95 -8.59 9.86
CA LEU A 131 -7.63 -8.17 10.35
C LEU A 131 -7.50 -6.64 10.43
N ALA A 132 -7.99 -5.91 9.44
CA ALA A 132 -7.97 -4.44 9.45
C ALA A 132 -8.75 -3.84 10.62
N ASN A 133 -9.80 -4.53 11.08
CA ASN A 133 -10.60 -4.11 12.23
C ASN A 133 -10.14 -4.72 13.56
N ALA A 134 -8.94 -5.31 13.62
CA ALA A 134 -8.37 -5.96 14.79
C ALA A 134 -9.32 -7.01 15.41
N ARG A 135 -10.10 -7.71 14.56
CA ARG A 135 -11.04 -8.74 14.97
C ARG A 135 -10.41 -10.12 14.87
N TRP A 136 -10.88 -11.01 15.72
CA TRP A 136 -10.51 -12.40 15.61
C TRP A 136 -11.04 -12.98 14.29
N VAL A 137 -10.17 -13.77 13.61
CA VAL A 137 -10.56 -14.47 12.38
C VAL A 137 -11.30 -15.75 12.77
N PRO A 138 -12.61 -15.90 12.44
CA PRO A 138 -13.36 -17.11 12.72
C PRO A 138 -12.74 -18.32 12.03
N LYS A 139 -12.86 -19.50 12.68
CA LYS A 139 -12.32 -20.75 12.12
C LYS A 139 -12.79 -21.04 10.69
N GLY A 140 -14.04 -20.76 10.37
CA GLY A 140 -14.57 -20.95 9.01
C GLY A 140 -13.91 -20.05 7.95
N ILE A 141 -13.52 -18.81 8.31
CA ILE A 141 -12.74 -17.94 7.43
C ILE A 141 -11.32 -18.50 7.29
N PHE A 142 -10.67 -18.90 8.38
CA PHE A 142 -9.36 -19.50 8.37
C PHE A 142 -9.31 -20.74 7.46
N ASP A 143 -10.22 -21.68 7.63
CA ASP A 143 -10.26 -22.93 6.85
C ASP A 143 -10.43 -22.65 5.34
N ARG A 144 -11.34 -21.72 4.99
CA ARG A 144 -11.53 -21.30 3.58
C ARG A 144 -10.31 -20.55 3.02
N ALA A 145 -9.65 -19.72 3.83
CA ALA A 145 -8.41 -19.04 3.42
C ALA A 145 -7.28 -20.05 3.14
N VAL A 146 -7.09 -21.03 4.02
CA VAL A 146 -6.10 -22.08 3.80
C VAL A 146 -6.42 -22.89 2.52
N ALA A 147 -7.68 -23.23 2.31
CA ALA A 147 -8.10 -23.97 1.12
C ALA A 147 -7.91 -23.19 -0.19
N ALA A 148 -8.22 -21.88 -0.20
CA ALA A 148 -8.19 -21.06 -1.41
C ALA A 148 -6.81 -20.45 -1.72
N LEU A 149 -6.07 -20.03 -0.68
CA LEU A 149 -4.83 -19.25 -0.81
C LEU A 149 -3.59 -20.04 -0.41
N GLY A 150 -3.73 -21.09 0.40
CA GLY A 150 -2.62 -21.72 1.08
C GLY A 150 -1.92 -20.78 2.06
N HIS A 151 -0.92 -21.27 2.78
CA HIS A 151 -0.17 -20.43 3.72
C HIS A 151 0.66 -19.35 3.03
N VAL A 152 1.12 -19.58 1.80
CA VAL A 152 1.83 -18.57 1.00
C VAL A 152 0.94 -17.37 0.72
N GLY A 153 -0.25 -17.58 0.15
CA GLY A 153 -1.16 -16.48 -0.16
C GLY A 153 -1.65 -15.74 1.08
N ILE A 154 -1.92 -16.45 2.18
CA ILE A 154 -2.28 -15.83 3.47
C ILE A 154 -1.13 -14.94 3.97
N THR A 155 0.11 -15.42 3.92
CA THR A 155 1.29 -14.63 4.34
C THR A 155 1.47 -13.41 3.46
N ASP A 156 1.28 -13.53 2.15
CA ASP A 156 1.34 -12.41 1.21
C ASP A 156 0.29 -11.35 1.52
N VAL A 157 -0.97 -11.72 1.77
CA VAL A 157 -2.03 -10.78 2.16
C VAL A 157 -1.67 -10.04 3.45
N ILE A 158 -1.28 -10.77 4.50
CA ILE A 158 -0.97 -10.17 5.81
C ILE A 158 0.22 -9.21 5.71
N THR A 159 1.29 -9.63 5.03
CA THR A 159 2.49 -8.80 4.88
C THR A 159 2.23 -7.58 4.01
N LEU A 160 1.46 -7.73 2.94
CA LEU A 160 0.99 -6.62 2.10
C LEU A 160 0.20 -5.59 2.92
N MET A 161 -0.74 -6.05 3.75
CA MET A 161 -1.53 -5.17 4.63
C MET A 161 -0.64 -4.42 5.62
N GLY A 162 0.35 -5.10 6.23
CA GLY A 162 1.31 -4.47 7.14
C GLY A 162 2.15 -3.41 6.43
N PHE A 163 2.63 -3.70 5.22
CA PHE A 163 3.37 -2.73 4.39
C PHE A 163 2.52 -1.49 4.08
N TYR A 164 1.29 -1.66 3.61
CA TYR A 164 0.41 -0.53 3.30
C TYR A 164 -0.10 0.20 4.54
N THR A 165 -0.18 -0.45 5.69
CA THR A 165 -0.40 0.24 6.97
C THR A 165 0.73 1.23 7.24
N SER A 166 1.99 0.82 7.12
CA SER A 166 3.16 1.70 7.27
C SER A 166 3.13 2.85 6.26
N VAL A 167 2.84 2.56 4.99
CA VAL A 167 2.69 3.57 3.93
C VAL A 167 1.60 4.59 4.28
N ALA A 168 0.41 4.12 4.67
CA ALA A 168 -0.72 4.98 5.00
C ALA A 168 -0.42 5.88 6.20
N MET A 169 0.15 5.32 7.28
CA MET A 169 0.54 6.09 8.48
C MET A 169 1.59 7.14 8.16
N THR A 170 2.61 6.79 7.36
CA THR A 170 3.65 7.73 6.93
C THR A 170 3.04 8.92 6.18
N LEU A 171 2.21 8.64 5.18
CA LEU A 171 1.63 9.71 4.35
C LEU A 171 0.56 10.52 5.09
N ALA A 172 -0.17 9.91 6.01
CA ALA A 172 -1.13 10.61 6.87
C ALA A 172 -0.42 11.53 7.86
N PHE A 173 0.71 11.10 8.46
CA PHE A 173 1.49 11.95 9.38
C PHE A 173 1.95 13.24 8.71
N TYR A 174 2.37 13.16 7.46
CA TYR A 174 2.78 14.31 6.67
C TYR A 174 1.64 15.01 5.94
N ASP A 175 0.39 14.60 6.16
CA ASP A 175 -0.81 15.22 5.56
C ASP A 175 -0.68 15.38 4.03
N VAL A 176 -0.25 14.30 3.37
CA VAL A 176 0.00 14.33 1.92
C VAL A 176 -1.34 14.29 1.17
N PRO A 177 -1.66 15.35 0.40
CA PRO A 177 -2.93 15.43 -0.32
C PRO A 177 -3.02 14.41 -1.47
N ALA A 178 -4.24 14.08 -1.86
CA ALA A 178 -4.52 13.07 -2.89
C ALA A 178 -3.85 13.34 -4.25
N ASP A 179 -3.64 14.61 -4.58
CA ASP A 179 -3.08 15.12 -5.85
C ASP A 179 -1.62 15.58 -5.73
N ALA A 180 -0.93 15.22 -4.64
CA ALA A 180 0.46 15.62 -4.42
C ALA A 180 1.37 15.24 -5.60
N PRO A 181 2.39 16.04 -5.93
CA PRO A 181 3.33 15.76 -7.01
C PRO A 181 4.02 14.41 -6.85
N GLY A 182 4.16 13.67 -7.93
CA GLY A 182 4.80 12.35 -7.95
C GLY A 182 3.84 11.18 -7.93
N MET A 183 2.52 11.42 -7.90
CA MET A 183 1.56 10.40 -8.27
C MET A 183 1.64 10.12 -9.78
N ALA A 184 1.63 8.84 -10.17
CA ALA A 184 1.50 8.49 -11.58
C ALA A 184 0.14 8.98 -12.08
N ARG A 185 0.16 9.80 -13.12
CA ARG A 185 -1.04 10.19 -13.88
C ARG A 185 -1.50 9.02 -14.72
#